data_d76881f1b6e570783845330d47e2460b
#
_entry.id   d76881f1b6e570783845330d47e2460b
#
_cell.length_a   1.000
_cell.length_b   1.000
_cell.length_c   1.000
_cell.angle_alpha   90.00
_cell.angle_beta   90.00
_cell.angle_gamma   90.00
#
_symmetry.space_group_name_H-M   'P 1'
#
loop_
_entity.id
_entity.type
_entity.pdbx_description
1 polymer ?
#
loop_
_entity_poly.entity_id
_entity_poly.type
_entity_poly.pdbx_seq_one_letter_code
_entity_poly.pdbx_strand_id
1 'polypeptide(L)'
;EVARILQDAGKHALNDQMNPRDLKSFEMTDNHLSFTSDIDKRLAQFISNRITYVDVFDGFWQFRPEECHPGERYWCVGGIDGAINFVRSMPEWTITVSLFEFNDQCSAQPILSVVHAPALGLTYLAVRGSGAIRIRKTPLGDKREKIMPSTTPSLDYAVVSFGMSHVPEESKRALEVVSRISGRPADIKRVGPSSLDLCKVADGTYDAYFEAHLHKWDVPAVSAGAVVVWEAQGHLSRWNGDLVHWRQENDVLATN
;
A
#
# COMPACT_ATOMS: atom_id res chain seq x y z
N GLU A 1 -1.69 -18.52 -3.23
CA GLU A 1 -0.42 -18.88 -2.58
C GLU A 1 0.23 -17.62 -1.96
N VAL A 2 0.45 -16.55 -2.72
CA VAL A 2 1.10 -15.32 -2.23
C VAL A 2 0.40 -14.75 -0.99
N ALA A 3 -0.93 -14.74 -0.94
CA ALA A 3 -1.66 -14.29 0.25
C ALA A 3 -1.32 -15.12 1.51
N ARG A 4 -1.10 -16.43 1.37
CA ARG A 4 -0.67 -17.27 2.49
C ARG A 4 0.75 -16.93 2.95
N ILE A 5 1.65 -16.62 2.02
CA ILE A 5 3.00 -16.17 2.36
C ILE A 5 2.94 -14.91 3.22
N LEU A 6 2.12 -13.92 2.85
CA LEU A 6 1.97 -12.69 3.63
C LEU A 6 1.30 -12.94 4.98
N GLN A 7 0.32 -13.85 5.04
CA GLN A 7 -0.31 -14.23 6.31
C GLN A 7 0.68 -14.91 7.26
N ASP A 8 1.58 -15.74 6.75
CA ASP A 8 2.63 -16.36 7.57
C ASP A 8 3.67 -15.32 8.00
N ALA A 9 4.12 -14.43 7.10
CA ALA A 9 4.98 -13.31 7.46
C ALA A 9 4.34 -12.42 8.54
N GLY A 10 3.03 -12.17 8.43
CA GLY A 10 2.26 -11.39 9.39
C GLY A 10 2.24 -11.99 10.80
N LYS A 11 2.20 -13.32 10.93
CA LYS A 11 2.28 -13.99 12.24
C LYS A 11 3.63 -13.75 12.92
N HIS A 12 4.73 -13.78 12.15
CA HIS A 12 6.06 -13.46 12.68
C HIS A 12 6.14 -12.00 13.11
N ALA A 13 5.65 -11.08 12.28
CA ALA A 13 5.65 -9.66 12.61
C ALA A 13 4.80 -9.33 13.85
N LEU A 14 3.63 -9.94 14.00
CA LEU A 14 2.78 -9.76 15.18
C LEU A 14 3.49 -10.20 16.47
N ASN A 15 4.22 -11.32 16.43
CA ASN A 15 5.01 -11.76 17.57
C ASN A 15 6.11 -10.74 17.94
N ASP A 16 6.74 -10.14 16.94
CA ASP A 16 7.76 -9.13 17.14
C ASP A 16 7.18 -7.78 17.62
N GLN A 17 5.92 -7.47 17.27
CA GLN A 17 5.23 -6.25 17.69
C GLN A 17 4.87 -6.24 19.19
N MET A 18 4.73 -7.38 19.85
CA MET A 18 4.34 -7.47 21.27
C MET A 18 5.32 -6.77 22.24
N ASN A 19 6.50 -6.39 21.76
CA ASN A 19 7.50 -5.66 22.53
C ASN A 19 7.71 -4.27 21.90
N PRO A 20 6.97 -3.24 22.33
CA PRO A 20 7.12 -1.88 21.80
C PRO A 20 8.55 -1.38 21.94
N ARG A 21 9.07 -0.78 20.88
CA ARG A 21 10.43 -0.27 20.82
C ARG A 21 10.47 1.26 20.79
N ASP A 22 11.56 1.83 21.26
CA ASP A 22 11.83 3.24 21.07
C ASP A 22 12.10 3.51 19.57
N LEU A 23 11.53 4.59 19.02
CA LEU A 23 11.79 5.06 17.66
C LEU A 23 13.28 5.31 17.40
N LYS A 24 14.05 5.61 18.44
CA LYS A 24 15.51 5.74 18.33
C LYS A 24 16.25 4.45 17.94
N SER A 25 15.61 3.29 18.10
CA SER A 25 16.17 2.00 17.66
C SER A 25 16.00 1.73 16.18
N PHE A 26 15.34 2.64 15.44
CA PHE A 26 15.16 2.54 14.00
C PHE A 26 16.32 3.20 13.26
N GLU A 27 16.80 2.51 12.24
CA GLU A 27 17.69 3.12 11.27
C GLU A 27 16.89 4.05 10.37
N MET A 28 17.31 5.31 10.33
CA MET A 28 16.80 6.26 9.35
C MET A 28 17.65 6.13 8.09
N THR A 29 17.02 5.74 7.00
CA THR A 29 17.65 5.59 5.69
C THR A 29 17.31 6.76 4.77
N ASP A 30 18.04 6.89 3.67
CA ASP A 30 17.78 7.89 2.63
C ASP A 30 17.60 9.32 3.19
N ASN A 31 18.64 9.87 3.82
CA ASN A 31 18.65 11.23 4.37
C ASN A 31 17.55 11.49 5.44
N HIS A 32 17.27 10.52 6.26
CA HIS A 32 16.25 10.58 7.32
C HIS A 32 14.78 10.59 6.83
N LEU A 33 14.53 10.18 5.61
CA LEU A 33 13.19 10.20 5.01
C LEU A 33 12.41 8.88 5.17
N SER A 34 13.12 7.78 5.45
CA SER A 34 12.52 6.46 5.60
C SER A 34 12.94 5.79 6.90
N PHE A 35 11.98 5.15 7.56
CA PHE A 35 12.22 4.30 8.72
C PHE A 35 12.29 2.84 8.27
N THR A 36 13.38 2.17 8.55
CA THR A 36 13.53 0.73 8.33
C THR A 36 14.03 0.06 9.59
N SER A 37 13.71 -1.20 9.75
CA SER A 37 14.14 -2.01 10.89
C SER A 37 14.67 -3.35 10.41
N ASP A 38 15.41 -4.06 11.30
CA ASP A 38 15.82 -5.43 11.02
C ASP A 38 14.62 -6.36 10.79
N ILE A 39 13.49 -6.07 11.43
CA ILE A 39 12.25 -6.83 11.24
C ILE A 39 11.75 -6.65 9.82
N ASP A 40 11.76 -5.43 9.32
CA ASP A 40 11.34 -5.08 7.97
C ASP A 40 12.20 -5.82 6.91
N LYS A 41 13.52 -5.74 7.05
CA LYS A 41 14.47 -6.45 6.16
C LYS A 41 14.27 -7.97 6.20
N ARG A 42 14.08 -8.55 7.39
CA ARG A 42 13.84 -10.01 7.56
C ARG A 42 12.52 -10.45 6.94
N LEU A 43 11.47 -9.64 7.08
CA LEU A 43 10.16 -9.93 6.48
C LEU A 43 10.23 -9.87 4.95
N ALA A 44 10.82 -8.82 4.39
CA ALA A 44 11.00 -8.69 2.94
C ALA A 44 11.82 -9.88 2.39
N GLN A 45 12.89 -10.29 3.07
CA GLN A 45 13.68 -11.46 2.67
C GLN A 45 12.89 -12.76 2.79
N PHE A 46 12.13 -12.96 3.87
CA PHE A 46 11.28 -14.14 4.06
C PHE A 46 10.25 -14.27 2.93
N ILE A 47 9.58 -13.17 2.59
CA ILE A 47 8.55 -13.12 1.53
C ILE A 47 9.21 -13.40 0.17
N SER A 48 10.31 -12.71 -0.14
CA SER A 48 11.03 -12.89 -1.41
C SER A 48 11.49 -14.34 -1.61
N ASN A 49 12.08 -14.94 -0.59
CA ASN A 49 12.50 -16.35 -0.64
C ASN A 49 11.31 -17.29 -0.92
N ARG A 50 10.14 -17.03 -0.29
CA ARG A 50 8.94 -17.86 -0.50
C ARG A 50 8.34 -17.65 -1.88
N ILE A 51 8.35 -16.42 -2.41
CA ILE A 51 7.89 -16.14 -3.78
C ILE A 51 8.73 -16.89 -4.80
N THR A 52 10.04 -16.94 -4.65
CA THR A 52 10.95 -17.68 -5.55
C THR A 52 10.58 -19.16 -5.69
N TYR A 53 9.98 -19.80 -4.68
CA TYR A 53 9.50 -21.19 -4.78
C TYR A 53 8.15 -21.31 -5.49
N VAL A 54 7.35 -20.26 -5.52
CA VAL A 54 6.03 -20.23 -6.15
C VAL A 54 6.14 -19.82 -7.61
N ASP A 55 7.06 -18.90 -7.87
CA ASP A 55 7.30 -18.33 -9.20
C ASP A 55 8.81 -18.17 -9.42
N VAL A 56 9.35 -19.04 -10.26
CA VAL A 56 10.78 -19.10 -10.59
C VAL A 56 11.14 -18.27 -11.83
N PHE A 57 10.15 -17.72 -12.53
CA PHE A 57 10.34 -17.06 -13.81
C PHE A 57 10.42 -15.55 -13.70
N ASP A 58 9.69 -14.97 -12.75
CA ASP A 58 9.60 -13.54 -12.61
C ASP A 58 10.72 -13.00 -11.68
N GLY A 59 11.27 -11.83 -12.04
CA GLY A 59 12.31 -11.15 -11.25
C GLY A 59 11.77 -10.39 -10.04
N PHE A 60 12.64 -9.65 -9.38
CA PHE A 60 12.26 -8.73 -8.29
C PHE A 60 12.50 -7.28 -8.70
N TRP A 61 11.54 -6.41 -8.40
CA TRP A 61 11.51 -5.00 -8.79
C TRP A 61 12.79 -4.23 -8.46
N GLN A 62 13.36 -4.48 -7.30
CA GLN A 62 14.60 -3.84 -6.83
C GLN A 62 15.84 -4.23 -7.62
N PHE A 63 15.81 -5.37 -8.33
CA PHE A 63 16.92 -5.89 -9.12
C PHE A 63 16.65 -5.83 -10.63
N ARG A 64 15.53 -5.19 -11.05
CA ARG A 64 15.21 -5.05 -12.47
C ARG A 64 16.28 -4.23 -13.19
N PRO A 65 16.57 -4.53 -14.46
CA PRO A 65 17.44 -3.69 -15.28
C PRO A 65 16.80 -2.31 -15.54
N GLU A 66 17.60 -1.35 -15.97
CA GLU A 66 17.08 -0.05 -16.40
C GLU A 66 16.20 -0.17 -17.64
N GLU A 67 16.65 -0.96 -18.60
CA GLU A 67 15.88 -1.32 -19.79
C GLU A 67 15.08 -2.58 -19.53
N CYS A 68 13.77 -2.48 -19.64
CA CYS A 68 12.84 -3.57 -19.51
C CYS A 68 12.03 -3.74 -20.79
N HIS A 69 11.67 -4.98 -21.12
CA HIS A 69 10.96 -5.31 -22.34
C HIS A 69 9.48 -5.65 -22.08
N PRO A 70 8.61 -5.49 -23.09
CA PRO A 70 7.21 -5.88 -22.98
C PRO A 70 7.06 -7.34 -22.51
N GLY A 71 6.14 -7.56 -21.58
CA GLY A 71 5.86 -8.87 -21.00
C GLY A 71 6.77 -9.30 -19.85
N GLU A 72 7.87 -8.59 -19.59
CA GLU A 72 8.68 -8.85 -18.40
C GLU A 72 7.91 -8.50 -17.13
N ARG A 73 8.08 -9.33 -16.10
CA ARG A 73 7.39 -9.19 -14.83
C ARG A 73 8.36 -9.19 -13.66
N TYR A 74 8.00 -8.40 -12.64
CA TYR A 74 8.83 -8.21 -11.45
C TYR A 74 7.98 -8.11 -10.19
N TRP A 75 8.28 -8.96 -9.22
CA TRP A 75 7.70 -8.90 -7.88
C TRP A 75 8.23 -7.70 -7.10
N CYS A 76 7.35 -6.85 -6.64
CA CYS A 76 7.64 -5.73 -5.76
C CYS A 76 7.21 -6.10 -4.35
N VAL A 77 8.17 -6.39 -3.49
CA VAL A 77 7.93 -6.84 -2.12
C VAL A 77 8.14 -5.66 -1.19
N GLY A 78 7.09 -5.31 -0.45
CA GLY A 78 7.16 -4.38 0.67
C GLY A 78 7.41 -5.13 1.97
N GLY A 79 8.18 -4.52 2.86
CA GLY A 79 8.25 -4.94 4.24
C GLY A 79 7.04 -4.42 5.02
N ILE A 80 7.29 -3.76 6.15
CA ILE A 80 6.24 -3.15 6.97
C ILE A 80 5.92 -1.75 6.42
N ASP A 81 4.70 -1.58 5.89
CA ASP A 81 4.12 -0.26 5.66
C ASP A 81 3.42 0.21 6.95
N GLY A 82 3.73 1.43 7.40
CA GLY A 82 3.31 1.95 8.69
C GLY A 82 4.29 1.61 9.84
N ALA A 83 5.60 1.75 9.60
CA ALA A 83 6.65 1.42 10.56
C ALA A 83 6.46 2.11 11.93
N ILE A 84 6.02 3.36 11.95
CA ILE A 84 5.75 4.10 13.20
C ILE A 84 4.59 3.47 13.96
N ASN A 85 3.50 3.12 13.26
CA ASN A 85 2.36 2.44 13.86
C ASN A 85 2.78 1.08 14.44
N PHE A 86 3.57 0.32 13.67
CA PHE A 86 4.09 -0.97 14.11
C PHE A 86 4.87 -0.86 15.43
N VAL A 87 5.82 0.07 15.50
CA VAL A 87 6.67 0.27 16.69
C VAL A 87 5.87 0.71 17.90
N ARG A 88 4.85 1.54 17.68
CA ARG A 88 3.99 2.06 18.74
C ARG A 88 2.85 1.11 19.12
N SER A 89 2.88 -0.13 18.60
CA SER A 89 1.85 -1.16 18.85
C SER A 89 0.43 -0.73 18.42
N MET A 90 0.34 0.18 17.45
CA MET A 90 -0.92 0.49 16.78
C MET A 90 -1.25 -0.63 15.79
N PRO A 91 -2.53 -0.94 15.57
CA PRO A 91 -2.91 -2.06 14.70
C PRO A 91 -2.86 -1.74 13.19
N GLU A 92 -2.78 -0.46 12.82
CA GLU A 92 -2.82 -0.01 11.43
C GLU A 92 -1.41 -0.06 10.82
N TRP A 93 -1.00 -1.22 10.41
CA TRP A 93 0.19 -1.47 9.58
C TRP A 93 -0.06 -2.67 8.67
N THR A 94 0.69 -2.76 7.59
CA THR A 94 0.51 -3.82 6.59
C THR A 94 1.84 -4.39 6.12
N ILE A 95 1.73 -5.54 5.44
CA ILE A 95 2.76 -6.13 4.60
C ILE A 95 2.20 -6.20 3.19
N THR A 96 2.99 -5.83 2.19
CA THR A 96 2.51 -5.68 0.82
C THR A 96 3.35 -6.43 -0.20
N VAL A 97 2.70 -6.92 -1.23
CA VAL A 97 3.34 -7.47 -2.43
C VAL A 97 2.52 -7.06 -3.64
N SER A 98 3.18 -6.63 -4.70
CA SER A 98 2.58 -6.46 -6.02
C SER A 98 3.43 -7.14 -7.08
N LEU A 99 2.82 -7.50 -8.22
CA LEU A 99 3.50 -7.99 -9.42
C LEU A 99 3.35 -6.94 -10.50
N PHE A 100 4.46 -6.42 -10.99
CA PHE A 100 4.50 -5.52 -12.14
C PHE A 100 4.66 -6.29 -13.44
N GLU A 101 4.04 -5.78 -14.49
CA GLU A 101 4.24 -6.22 -15.87
C GLU A 101 4.56 -5.00 -16.74
N PHE A 102 5.52 -5.14 -17.65
CA PHE A 102 5.84 -4.12 -18.63
C PHE A 102 4.95 -4.30 -19.88
N ASN A 103 4.23 -3.24 -20.23
CA ASN A 103 3.36 -3.22 -21.42
C ASN A 103 4.17 -2.99 -22.72
N ASP A 104 3.49 -2.98 -23.86
CA ASP A 104 4.11 -2.78 -25.19
C ASP A 104 4.84 -1.44 -25.34
N GLN A 105 4.57 -0.47 -24.46
CA GLN A 105 5.25 0.83 -24.40
C GLN A 105 6.39 0.85 -23.38
N CYS A 106 6.80 -0.30 -22.86
CA CYS A 106 7.77 -0.46 -21.78
C CYS A 106 7.43 0.36 -20.52
N SER A 107 6.14 0.58 -20.27
CA SER A 107 5.63 1.19 -19.06
C SER A 107 5.23 0.10 -18.06
N ALA A 108 5.72 0.23 -16.83
CA ALA A 108 5.42 -0.72 -15.76
C ALA A 108 4.00 -0.50 -15.23
N GLN A 109 3.22 -1.58 -15.08
CA GLN A 109 1.90 -1.56 -14.48
C GLN A 109 1.76 -2.69 -13.47
N PRO A 110 1.35 -2.43 -12.22
CA PRO A 110 1.08 -3.50 -11.27
C PRO A 110 -0.22 -4.21 -11.68
N ILE A 111 -0.18 -5.54 -11.70
CA ILE A 111 -1.25 -6.40 -12.23
C ILE A 111 -1.85 -7.37 -11.20
N LEU A 112 -1.15 -7.59 -10.12
CA LEU A 112 -1.59 -8.40 -8.98
C LEU A 112 -1.09 -7.75 -7.71
N SER A 113 -1.88 -7.83 -6.65
CA SER A 113 -1.43 -7.40 -5.33
C SER A 113 -2.05 -8.17 -4.19
N VAL A 114 -1.32 -8.18 -3.09
CA VAL A 114 -1.80 -8.57 -1.76
C VAL A 114 -1.38 -7.51 -0.76
N VAL A 115 -2.35 -7.03 0.01
CA VAL A 115 -2.15 -6.17 1.18
C VAL A 115 -2.67 -6.91 2.40
N HIS A 116 -1.80 -7.24 3.34
CA HIS A 116 -2.16 -7.94 4.57
C HIS A 116 -1.96 -7.03 5.78
N ALA A 117 -3.02 -6.81 6.55
CA ALA A 117 -3.02 -6.08 7.82
C ALA A 117 -3.17 -7.08 8.98
N PRO A 118 -2.07 -7.62 9.51
CA PRO A 118 -2.09 -8.75 10.44
C PRO A 118 -2.86 -8.46 11.73
N ALA A 119 -2.62 -7.30 12.34
CA ALA A 119 -3.25 -6.92 13.60
C ALA A 119 -4.76 -6.67 13.46
N LEU A 120 -5.23 -6.33 12.27
CA LEU A 120 -6.66 -6.15 11.95
C LEU A 120 -7.32 -7.44 11.45
N GLY A 121 -6.54 -8.49 11.19
CA GLY A 121 -7.05 -9.73 10.60
C GLY A 121 -7.63 -9.55 9.20
N LEU A 122 -7.12 -8.57 8.43
CA LEU A 122 -7.57 -8.25 7.08
C LEU A 122 -6.53 -8.63 6.04
N THR A 123 -6.98 -9.17 4.91
CA THR A 123 -6.16 -9.38 3.72
C THR A 123 -6.94 -8.92 2.50
N TYR A 124 -6.36 -8.04 1.70
CA TYR A 124 -6.90 -7.62 0.42
C TYR A 124 -6.11 -8.31 -0.69
N LEU A 125 -6.82 -8.79 -1.69
CA LEU A 125 -6.25 -9.46 -2.85
C LEU A 125 -6.92 -8.93 -4.11
N ALA A 126 -6.12 -8.55 -5.09
CA ALA A 126 -6.62 -8.08 -6.37
C ALA A 126 -5.73 -8.61 -7.52
N VAL A 127 -6.36 -8.93 -8.62
CA VAL A 127 -5.69 -9.37 -9.85
C VAL A 127 -6.38 -8.68 -11.03
N ARG A 128 -5.59 -8.10 -11.93
CA ARG A 128 -6.08 -7.39 -13.11
C ARG A 128 -7.13 -8.21 -13.87
N GLY A 129 -8.32 -7.61 -14.06
CA GLY A 129 -9.47 -8.23 -14.71
C GLY A 129 -10.23 -9.27 -13.91
N SER A 130 -9.88 -9.50 -12.64
CA SER A 130 -10.54 -10.50 -11.78
C SER A 130 -11.29 -9.88 -10.60
N GLY A 131 -11.15 -8.57 -10.41
CA GLY A 131 -11.74 -7.83 -9.30
C GLY A 131 -10.92 -7.93 -8.01
N ALA A 132 -11.40 -7.24 -6.97
CA ALA A 132 -10.78 -7.20 -5.66
C ALA A 132 -11.64 -7.89 -4.60
N ILE A 133 -10.99 -8.58 -3.68
CA ILE A 133 -11.63 -9.23 -2.52
C ILE A 133 -10.95 -8.83 -1.23
N ARG A 134 -11.74 -8.80 -0.16
CA ARG A 134 -11.27 -8.70 1.22
C ARG A 134 -11.51 -10.03 1.93
N ILE A 135 -10.50 -10.54 2.60
CA ILE A 135 -10.57 -11.69 3.50
C ILE A 135 -10.47 -11.14 4.92
N ARG A 136 -11.49 -11.40 5.71
CA ARG A 136 -11.56 -10.99 7.13
C ARG A 136 -11.51 -12.22 8.01
N LYS A 137 -10.59 -12.27 8.96
CA LYS A 137 -10.62 -13.28 10.02
C LYS A 137 -11.78 -13.04 10.96
N THR A 138 -12.55 -14.07 11.21
CA THR A 138 -13.64 -14.05 12.20
C THR A 138 -13.53 -15.27 13.13
N PRO A 139 -14.18 -15.26 14.29
CA PRO A 139 -14.22 -16.43 15.18
C PRO A 139 -14.80 -17.70 14.52
N LEU A 140 -15.59 -17.53 13.45
CA LEU A 140 -16.21 -18.63 12.69
C LEU A 140 -15.40 -19.04 11.45
N GLY A 141 -14.20 -18.50 11.25
CA GLY A 141 -13.35 -18.74 10.10
C GLY A 141 -13.20 -17.50 9.22
N ASP A 142 -12.51 -17.67 8.10
CA ASP A 142 -12.23 -16.58 7.16
C ASP A 142 -13.46 -16.26 6.31
N LYS A 143 -13.92 -15.00 6.37
CA LYS A 143 -14.97 -14.47 5.50
C LYS A 143 -14.34 -13.78 4.30
N ARG A 144 -14.74 -14.21 3.08
CA ARG A 144 -14.29 -13.60 1.80
C ARG A 144 -15.42 -12.76 1.24
N GLU A 145 -15.10 -11.52 0.87
CA GLU A 145 -16.07 -10.55 0.38
C GLU A 145 -15.51 -9.87 -0.88
N LYS A 146 -16.30 -9.80 -1.94
CA LYS A 146 -16.01 -8.88 -3.05
C LYS A 146 -16.19 -7.46 -2.54
N ILE A 147 -15.25 -6.58 -2.85
CA ILE A 147 -15.29 -5.19 -2.39
C ILE A 147 -15.56 -4.24 -3.55
N MET A 148 -16.18 -3.12 -3.22
CA MET A 148 -16.44 -1.99 -4.11
C MET A 148 -16.33 -0.69 -3.32
N PRO A 149 -15.97 0.43 -3.96
CA PRO A 149 -15.94 1.74 -3.31
C PRO A 149 -17.33 2.16 -2.85
N SER A 150 -17.37 3.20 -2.04
CA SER A 150 -18.59 3.88 -1.67
C SER A 150 -19.26 4.55 -2.88
N THR A 151 -20.48 5.00 -2.71
CA THR A 151 -21.23 5.76 -3.72
C THR A 151 -21.43 7.22 -3.32
N THR A 152 -20.60 7.74 -2.42
CA THR A 152 -20.65 9.14 -1.97
C THR A 152 -20.40 10.06 -3.17
N PRO A 153 -21.36 10.96 -3.52
CA PRO A 153 -21.31 11.65 -4.80
C PRO A 153 -20.47 12.93 -4.80
N SER A 154 -20.02 13.37 -3.64
CA SER A 154 -19.28 14.63 -3.52
C SER A 154 -18.41 14.64 -2.26
N LEU A 155 -17.54 15.65 -2.19
CA LEU A 155 -16.70 15.88 -1.02
C LEU A 155 -17.52 16.11 0.26
N ASP A 156 -18.71 16.70 0.13
CA ASP A 156 -19.61 16.87 1.25
C ASP A 156 -20.09 15.49 1.72
N TYR A 157 -19.93 15.21 3.01
CA TYR A 157 -20.16 13.91 3.67
C TYR A 157 -19.11 12.83 3.39
N ALA A 158 -18.07 13.10 2.60
CA ALA A 158 -17.00 12.15 2.36
C ALA A 158 -16.13 11.92 3.60
N VAL A 159 -15.59 10.73 3.72
CA VAL A 159 -14.49 10.43 4.65
C VAL A 159 -13.19 10.41 3.84
N VAL A 160 -12.32 11.37 4.11
CA VAL A 160 -11.07 11.56 3.36
C VAL A 160 -9.87 11.18 4.22
N SER A 161 -8.92 10.46 3.68
CA SER A 161 -7.63 10.22 4.32
C SER A 161 -6.48 10.81 3.51
N PHE A 162 -5.33 10.99 4.14
CA PHE A 162 -4.16 11.54 3.46
C PHE A 162 -2.84 11.02 4.02
N GLY A 163 -1.84 10.93 3.13
CA GLY A 163 -0.46 10.65 3.46
C GLY A 163 0.33 11.91 3.82
N MET A 164 1.35 11.74 4.65
CA MET A 164 2.32 12.79 4.96
C MET A 164 3.74 12.23 4.82
N SER A 165 4.59 12.99 4.19
CA SER A 165 6.02 12.75 4.11
C SER A 165 6.76 13.28 5.35
N HIS A 166 7.98 12.83 5.55
CA HIS A 166 8.91 13.42 6.51
C HIS A 166 9.63 14.68 5.97
N VAL A 167 9.41 15.00 4.69
CA VAL A 167 9.92 16.24 4.06
C VAL A 167 8.95 17.39 4.38
N PRO A 168 9.41 18.47 5.04
CA PRO A 168 8.53 19.55 5.48
C PRO A 168 7.69 20.19 4.37
N GLU A 169 8.28 20.42 3.19
CA GLU A 169 7.59 21.05 2.06
C GLU A 169 6.48 20.18 1.48
N GLU A 170 6.68 18.86 1.41
CA GLU A 170 5.68 17.90 0.96
C GLU A 170 4.53 17.80 1.98
N SER A 171 4.86 17.72 3.27
CA SER A 171 3.87 17.74 4.34
C SER A 171 3.05 19.03 4.33
N LYS A 172 3.68 20.19 4.10
CA LYS A 172 3.01 21.46 3.96
C LYS A 172 2.01 21.44 2.80
N ARG A 173 2.40 20.92 1.64
CA ARG A 173 1.50 20.77 0.47
C ARG A 173 0.27 19.91 0.80
N ALA A 174 0.44 18.80 1.51
CA ALA A 174 -0.68 17.97 1.96
C ALA A 174 -1.61 18.72 2.93
N LEU A 175 -1.04 19.43 3.91
CA LEU A 175 -1.80 20.21 4.89
C LEU A 175 -2.51 21.41 4.27
N GLU A 176 -1.98 22.03 3.22
CA GLU A 176 -2.68 23.07 2.45
C GLU A 176 -3.96 22.52 1.79
N VAL A 177 -3.93 21.30 1.26
CA VAL A 177 -5.15 20.64 0.75
C VAL A 177 -6.14 20.42 1.88
N VAL A 178 -5.70 19.85 3.01
CA VAL A 178 -6.55 19.64 4.19
C VAL A 178 -7.19 20.95 4.63
N SER A 179 -6.43 22.04 4.69
CA SER A 179 -6.94 23.36 5.06
C SER A 179 -8.03 23.86 4.11
N ARG A 180 -7.86 23.65 2.80
CA ARG A 180 -8.83 24.08 1.78
C ARG A 180 -10.14 23.31 1.81
N ILE A 181 -10.10 22.01 2.15
CA ILE A 181 -11.29 21.16 2.20
C ILE A 181 -11.93 21.10 3.60
N SER A 182 -11.27 21.64 4.62
CA SER A 182 -11.73 21.60 6.00
C SER A 182 -13.16 22.16 6.14
N GLY A 183 -13.99 21.42 6.86
CA GLY A 183 -15.40 21.76 7.10
C GLY A 183 -16.37 21.27 6.02
N ARG A 184 -15.89 20.66 4.93
CA ARG A 184 -16.73 20.04 3.91
C ARG A 184 -16.90 18.53 4.09
N PRO A 185 -15.81 17.72 4.22
CA PRO A 185 -15.96 16.28 4.46
C PRO A 185 -16.63 16.02 5.82
N ALA A 186 -17.27 14.85 5.94
CA ALA A 186 -17.75 14.35 7.21
C ALA A 186 -16.60 14.11 8.18
N ASP A 187 -15.44 13.67 7.67
CA ASP A 187 -14.23 13.48 8.48
C ASP A 187 -12.97 13.49 7.61
N ILE A 188 -11.85 13.88 8.22
CA ILE A 188 -10.51 13.80 7.63
C ILE A 188 -9.64 12.95 8.53
N LYS A 189 -9.09 11.87 7.99
CA LYS A 189 -8.28 10.88 8.71
C LYS A 189 -6.79 11.02 8.37
N ARG A 190 -5.93 10.86 9.35
CA ARG A 190 -4.49 10.68 9.20
C ARG A 190 -4.03 9.56 10.12
N VAL A 191 -4.26 8.34 9.69
CA VAL A 191 -3.87 7.14 10.45
C VAL A 191 -2.76 6.39 9.71
N GLY A 192 -2.90 6.23 8.38
CA GLY A 192 -2.00 5.42 7.56
C GLY A 192 -2.12 3.94 7.87
N PRO A 193 -1.30 3.09 7.28
CA PRO A 193 -0.38 3.42 6.20
C PRO A 193 -1.09 3.59 4.84
N SER A 194 -0.35 4.06 3.84
CA SER A 194 -0.89 4.36 2.51
C SER A 194 -1.55 3.15 1.83
N SER A 195 -0.95 1.98 1.91
CA SER A 195 -1.52 0.75 1.37
C SER A 195 -2.87 0.39 1.99
N LEU A 196 -3.02 0.55 3.31
CA LEU A 196 -4.28 0.27 4.00
C LEU A 196 -5.33 1.34 3.70
N ASP A 197 -4.94 2.61 3.65
CA ASP A 197 -5.86 3.70 3.33
C ASP A 197 -6.40 3.57 1.90
N LEU A 198 -5.56 3.17 0.93
CA LEU A 198 -6.00 2.81 -0.42
C LEU A 198 -6.99 1.63 -0.42
N CYS A 199 -6.71 0.58 0.36
CA CYS A 199 -7.64 -0.55 0.51
C CYS A 199 -8.97 -0.12 1.14
N LYS A 200 -8.96 0.86 2.05
CA LYS A 200 -10.18 1.42 2.65
C LYS A 200 -10.97 2.29 1.66
N VAL A 201 -10.33 2.92 0.69
CA VAL A 201 -11.03 3.55 -0.44
C VAL A 201 -11.69 2.47 -1.30
N ALA A 202 -10.95 1.41 -1.61
CA ALA A 202 -11.44 0.30 -2.44
C ALA A 202 -12.64 -0.45 -1.83
N ASP A 203 -12.74 -0.52 -0.48
CA ASP A 203 -13.83 -1.23 0.19
C ASP A 203 -14.95 -0.30 0.70
N GLY A 204 -14.90 0.99 0.36
CA GLY A 204 -15.90 1.98 0.70
C GLY A 204 -15.85 2.48 2.17
N THR A 205 -14.82 2.12 2.92
CA THR A 205 -14.60 2.66 4.28
C THR A 205 -14.21 4.14 4.24
N TYR A 206 -13.40 4.53 3.26
CA TYR A 206 -13.06 5.90 2.92
C TYR A 206 -13.57 6.22 1.51
N ASP A 207 -13.79 7.50 1.24
CA ASP A 207 -14.23 7.99 -0.08
C ASP A 207 -13.05 8.49 -0.92
N ALA A 208 -12.00 8.96 -0.26
CA ALA A 208 -10.79 9.43 -0.94
C ALA A 208 -9.54 9.25 -0.07
N TYR A 209 -8.42 9.08 -0.77
CA TYR A 209 -7.07 9.19 -0.22
C TYR A 209 -6.20 10.04 -1.13
N PHE A 210 -5.36 10.91 -0.56
CA PHE A 210 -4.36 11.65 -1.34
C PHE A 210 -3.01 11.70 -0.63
N GLU A 211 -1.96 11.77 -1.45
CA GLU A 211 -0.58 11.95 -1.00
C GLU A 211 0.14 12.92 -1.93
N ALA A 212 0.82 13.91 -1.34
CA ALA A 212 1.43 14.99 -2.09
C ALA A 212 2.71 14.58 -2.81
N HIS A 213 3.34 13.50 -2.38
CA HIS A 213 4.58 12.99 -2.96
C HIS A 213 4.71 11.48 -2.76
N LEU A 214 4.99 10.77 -3.85
CA LEU A 214 5.28 9.34 -3.88
C LEU A 214 6.76 9.13 -4.15
N HIS A 215 7.49 8.67 -3.16
CA HIS A 215 8.91 8.32 -3.30
C HIS A 215 9.11 6.87 -3.79
N LYS A 216 10.33 6.57 -4.21
CA LYS A 216 10.68 5.20 -4.66
C LYS A 216 10.46 4.11 -3.59
N TRP A 217 10.56 4.45 -2.31
CA TRP A 217 10.31 3.52 -1.19
C TRP A 217 8.83 3.31 -0.88
N ASP A 218 7.93 4.20 -1.36
CA ASP A 218 6.49 4.07 -1.22
C ASP A 218 5.88 3.16 -2.31
N VAL A 219 6.64 2.88 -3.38
CA VAL A 219 6.18 2.08 -4.51
C VAL A 219 5.61 0.72 -4.09
N PRO A 220 6.24 -0.07 -3.19
CA PRO A 220 5.67 -1.36 -2.78
C PRO A 220 4.29 -1.23 -2.14
N ALA A 221 4.10 -0.25 -1.28
CA ALA A 221 2.84 0.00 -0.57
C ALA A 221 1.76 0.53 -1.51
N VAL A 222 2.07 1.61 -2.23
CA VAL A 222 1.10 2.30 -3.09
C VAL A 222 0.74 1.47 -4.32
N SER A 223 1.69 0.75 -4.93
CA SER A 223 1.38 -0.13 -6.06
C SER A 223 0.44 -1.28 -5.67
N ALA A 224 0.63 -1.85 -4.48
CA ALA A 224 -0.26 -2.89 -3.99
C ALA A 224 -1.67 -2.34 -3.73
N GLY A 225 -1.79 -1.19 -3.08
CA GLY A 225 -3.07 -0.51 -2.87
C GLY A 225 -3.75 -0.10 -4.17
N ALA A 226 -2.98 0.35 -5.16
CA ALA A 226 -3.49 0.79 -6.46
C ALA A 226 -4.23 -0.33 -7.21
N VAL A 227 -3.67 -1.53 -7.26
CA VAL A 227 -4.36 -2.68 -7.89
C VAL A 227 -5.69 -2.97 -7.19
N VAL A 228 -5.72 -2.89 -5.85
CA VAL A 228 -6.96 -3.10 -5.09
C VAL A 228 -8.01 -2.05 -5.44
N VAL A 229 -7.61 -0.76 -5.53
CA VAL A 229 -8.52 0.34 -5.91
C VAL A 229 -9.08 0.12 -7.31
N TRP A 230 -8.24 -0.12 -8.32
CA TRP A 230 -8.70 -0.29 -9.70
C TRP A 230 -9.61 -1.51 -9.86
N GLU A 231 -9.24 -2.64 -9.27
CA GLU A 231 -10.00 -3.88 -9.37
C GLU A 231 -11.32 -3.86 -8.56
N ALA A 232 -11.40 -2.97 -7.58
CA ALA A 232 -12.65 -2.64 -6.90
C ALA A 232 -13.54 -1.65 -7.68
N GLN A 233 -13.08 -1.14 -8.84
CA GLN A 233 -13.72 -0.12 -9.68
C GLN A 233 -13.61 1.32 -9.13
N GLY A 234 -12.65 1.59 -8.26
CA GLY A 234 -12.27 2.93 -7.85
C GLY A 234 -11.28 3.57 -8.83
N HIS A 235 -10.99 4.83 -8.61
CA HIS A 235 -10.03 5.61 -9.40
C HIS A 235 -8.75 5.84 -8.63
N LEU A 236 -7.60 5.71 -9.30
CA LEU A 236 -6.32 6.14 -8.78
C LEU A 236 -5.50 6.77 -9.91
N SER A 237 -5.06 7.98 -9.67
CA SER A 237 -4.31 8.81 -10.62
C SER A 237 -3.34 9.72 -9.87
N ARG A 238 -2.57 10.50 -10.63
CA ARG A 238 -1.94 11.73 -10.12
C ARG A 238 -2.99 12.81 -9.88
N TRP A 239 -2.62 13.87 -9.16
CA TRP A 239 -3.52 14.99 -8.87
C TRP A 239 -4.01 15.75 -10.12
N ASN A 240 -3.23 15.69 -11.20
CA ASN A 240 -3.61 16.27 -12.49
C ASN A 240 -4.47 15.32 -13.36
N GLY A 241 -4.80 14.14 -12.87
CA GLY A 241 -5.57 13.12 -13.58
C GLY A 241 -4.76 12.16 -14.45
N ASP A 242 -3.44 12.37 -14.58
CA ASP A 242 -2.56 11.47 -15.34
C ASP A 242 -2.36 10.14 -14.60
N LEU A 243 -1.88 9.13 -15.33
CA LEU A 243 -1.48 7.85 -14.76
C LEU A 243 -0.25 8.02 -13.84
N VAL A 244 -0.20 7.23 -12.79
CA VAL A 244 0.96 7.14 -11.91
C VAL A 244 2.12 6.45 -12.65
N HIS A 245 3.30 7.06 -12.59
CA HIS A 245 4.54 6.52 -13.15
C HIS A 245 5.39 5.86 -12.07
N TRP A 246 5.43 4.54 -12.03
CA TRP A 246 6.06 3.78 -10.95
C TRP A 246 7.60 3.85 -10.88
N ARG A 247 8.23 4.48 -11.85
CA ARG A 247 9.70 4.69 -11.91
C ARG A 247 10.12 6.12 -11.67
N GLN A 248 9.17 7.01 -11.39
CA GLN A 248 9.37 8.45 -11.19
C GLN A 248 8.64 8.90 -9.93
N GLU A 249 9.01 10.07 -9.43
CA GLU A 249 8.29 10.73 -8.35
C GLU A 249 6.92 11.22 -8.84
N ASN A 250 5.92 11.06 -8.02
CA ASN A 250 4.53 11.40 -8.32
C ASN A 250 3.84 11.97 -7.08
N ASP A 251 2.63 12.43 -7.29
CA ASP A 251 1.58 12.53 -6.29
C ASP A 251 0.51 11.47 -6.56
N VAL A 252 -0.36 11.22 -5.60
CA VAL A 252 -1.40 10.19 -5.68
C VAL A 252 -2.73 10.74 -5.18
N LEU A 253 -3.78 10.44 -5.93
CA LEU A 253 -5.18 10.63 -5.56
C LEU A 253 -5.95 9.34 -5.87
N ALA A 254 -6.60 8.78 -4.86
CA ALA A 254 -7.55 7.70 -5.02
C ALA A 254 -8.95 8.16 -4.59
N THR A 255 -9.97 7.75 -5.33
CA THR A 255 -11.38 8.05 -5.05
C THR A 255 -12.28 6.86 -5.34
N ASN A 256 -13.50 6.94 -4.82
CA ASN A 256 -14.61 6.08 -5.17
C ASN A 256 -15.07 6.28 -6.63
#